data_a0f743fc24f8e11849239f132359fda4
#
_entry.id   a0f743fc24f8e11849239f132359fda4
#
_cell.length_a   1.000
_cell.length_b   1.000
_cell.length_c   1.000
_cell.angle_alpha   90.00
_cell.angle_beta   90.00
_cell.angle_gamma   90.00
#
_symmetry.space_group_name_H-M   'P 1'
#
loop_
_entity.id
_entity.type
_entity.pdbx_description
1 polymer ?
#
loop_
_entity_poly.entity_id
_entity_poly.type
_entity_poly.pdbx_seq_one_letter_code
_entity_poly.pdbx_strand_id
1 'polypeptide(L)'
;MVIADLQQAIEKYPAYGFGKLFKILCRWGHRWNHKRVHRIYCRLNLNKRRRGKKRLPNRCPIQLVGPDTINRCWSIDFMCDSLFCGRRFRTLNIVDDFDREALAIEIDVGLSARRVKRVLDRVVTWHGYPSKLRMDNGPEFISTTLADWAEDVKRSDRNNE
;
A
#
# COMPACT_ATOMS: atom_id res chain seq x y z
N MET A 1 -46.97 -12.83 7.16
CA MET A 1 -46.50 -13.17 5.80
C MET A 1 -45.11 -12.59 5.58
N VAL A 2 -44.87 -11.31 5.14
CA VAL A 2 -43.51 -10.82 4.84
C VAL A 2 -42.52 -10.95 6.01
N ILE A 3 -42.97 -10.70 7.24
CA ILE A 3 -42.12 -10.75 8.45
C ILE A 3 -41.71 -12.21 8.75
N ALA A 4 -42.67 -13.13 8.75
CA ALA A 4 -42.38 -14.53 9.04
C ALA A 4 -41.42 -15.17 8.03
N ASP A 5 -41.65 -14.91 6.73
CA ASP A 5 -40.80 -15.44 5.67
C ASP A 5 -39.38 -14.81 5.69
N LEU A 6 -39.30 -13.53 6.06
CA LEU A 6 -38.00 -12.87 6.24
C LEU A 6 -37.24 -13.44 7.46
N GLN A 7 -37.92 -13.72 8.57
CA GLN A 7 -37.31 -14.35 9.74
C GLN A 7 -36.85 -15.77 9.42
N GLN A 8 -37.65 -16.55 8.74
CA GLN A 8 -37.27 -17.90 8.28
C GLN A 8 -36.04 -17.86 7.36
N ALA A 9 -35.97 -16.88 6.44
CA ALA A 9 -34.83 -16.72 5.56
C ALA A 9 -33.54 -16.36 6.35
N ILE A 10 -33.65 -15.59 7.43
CA ILE A 10 -32.52 -15.22 8.27
C ILE A 10 -32.05 -16.38 9.12
N GLU A 11 -32.96 -17.13 9.72
CA GLU A 11 -32.62 -18.33 10.48
C GLU A 11 -31.85 -19.34 9.61
N LYS A 12 -32.31 -19.55 8.39
CA LYS A 12 -31.65 -20.46 7.45
C LYS A 12 -30.32 -19.90 6.92
N TYR A 13 -30.17 -18.60 6.80
CA TYR A 13 -29.00 -17.95 6.20
C TYR A 13 -28.50 -16.75 7.02
N PRO A 14 -28.03 -16.95 8.26
CA PRO A 14 -27.69 -15.87 9.18
C PRO A 14 -26.51 -14.99 8.68
N ALA A 15 -25.66 -15.54 7.82
CA ALA A 15 -24.55 -14.82 7.25
C ALA A 15 -24.92 -13.86 6.10
N TYR A 16 -26.16 -13.92 5.60
CA TYR A 16 -26.55 -13.16 4.41
C TYR A 16 -27.03 -11.74 4.79
N GLY A 17 -26.65 -10.76 3.96
CA GLY A 17 -27.18 -9.40 4.04
C GLY A 17 -28.49 -9.30 3.24
N PHE A 18 -29.18 -8.15 3.40
CA PHE A 18 -30.49 -7.90 2.80
C PHE A 18 -30.58 -8.28 1.31
N GLY A 19 -29.62 -7.90 0.47
CA GLY A 19 -29.67 -8.18 -0.97
C GLY A 19 -29.69 -9.68 -1.31
N LYS A 20 -28.99 -10.52 -0.54
CA LYS A 20 -29.01 -11.99 -0.72
C LYS A 20 -30.30 -12.57 -0.19
N LEU A 21 -30.78 -12.12 0.96
CA LEU A 21 -32.05 -12.57 1.54
C LEU A 21 -33.23 -12.25 0.64
N PHE A 22 -33.28 -11.04 0.05
CA PHE A 22 -34.32 -10.67 -0.89
C PHE A 22 -34.34 -11.58 -2.14
N LYS A 23 -33.16 -11.95 -2.67
CA LYS A 23 -33.08 -12.91 -3.78
C LYS A 23 -33.61 -14.29 -3.40
N ILE A 24 -33.44 -14.73 -2.16
CA ILE A 24 -34.01 -16.02 -1.66
C ILE A 24 -35.52 -15.92 -1.59
N LEU A 25 -36.06 -14.81 -1.04
CA LEU A 25 -37.50 -14.60 -0.99
C LEU A 25 -38.12 -14.62 -2.39
N CYS A 26 -37.46 -14.01 -3.38
CA CYS A 26 -37.90 -14.11 -4.77
C CYS A 26 -37.86 -15.53 -5.31
N ARG A 27 -36.85 -16.36 -4.96
CA ARG A 27 -36.77 -17.78 -5.34
C ARG A 27 -37.87 -18.63 -4.69
N TRP A 28 -38.35 -18.24 -3.50
CA TRP A 28 -39.47 -18.88 -2.83
C TRP A 28 -40.83 -18.50 -3.45
N GLY A 29 -40.80 -17.68 -4.55
CA GLY A 29 -41.99 -17.30 -5.29
C GLY A 29 -42.63 -15.99 -4.84
N HIS A 30 -42.01 -15.26 -3.88
CA HIS A 30 -42.57 -14.02 -3.39
C HIS A 30 -42.23 -12.84 -4.33
N ARG A 31 -43.27 -12.23 -4.93
CA ARG A 31 -43.15 -11.04 -5.81
C ARG A 31 -43.38 -9.76 -5.04
N TRP A 32 -42.66 -9.56 -3.94
CA TRP A 32 -42.81 -8.34 -3.15
C TRP A 32 -41.93 -7.19 -3.66
N ASN A 33 -42.41 -5.97 -3.43
CA ASN A 33 -41.62 -4.78 -3.75
C ASN A 33 -40.37 -4.72 -2.86
N HIS A 34 -39.20 -4.62 -3.46
CA HIS A 34 -37.92 -4.53 -2.80
C HIS A 34 -37.87 -3.45 -1.71
N LYS A 35 -38.38 -2.24 -2.00
CA LYS A 35 -38.42 -1.12 -1.07
C LYS A 35 -39.28 -1.41 0.17
N ARG A 36 -40.40 -2.13 -0.02
CA ARG A 36 -41.27 -2.54 1.09
C ARG A 36 -40.57 -3.55 2.00
N VAL A 37 -39.95 -4.58 1.46
CA VAL A 37 -39.23 -5.61 2.23
C VAL A 37 -38.03 -4.98 2.94
N HIS A 38 -37.27 -4.10 2.29
CA HIS A 38 -36.14 -3.40 2.90
C HIS A 38 -36.56 -2.53 4.10
N ARG A 39 -37.69 -1.85 4.01
CA ARG A 39 -38.24 -1.04 5.11
C ARG A 39 -38.57 -1.91 6.33
N ILE A 40 -39.16 -3.09 6.11
CA ILE A 40 -39.46 -4.04 7.18
C ILE A 40 -38.17 -4.61 7.78
N TYR A 41 -37.18 -4.96 6.94
CA TYR A 41 -35.87 -5.44 7.37
C TYR A 41 -35.17 -4.42 8.28
N CYS A 42 -35.21 -3.14 7.96
CA CYS A 42 -34.66 -2.07 8.78
C CYS A 42 -35.45 -1.90 10.10
N ARG A 43 -36.79 -1.96 10.07
CA ARG A 43 -37.62 -1.86 11.29
C ARG A 43 -37.37 -2.98 12.27
N LEU A 44 -37.04 -4.16 11.79
CA LEU A 44 -36.68 -5.31 12.61
C LEU A 44 -35.22 -5.27 13.11
N ASN A 45 -34.48 -4.18 12.87
CA ASN A 45 -33.06 -4.01 13.23
C ASN A 45 -32.14 -5.14 12.74
N LEU A 46 -32.49 -5.77 11.61
CA LEU A 46 -31.73 -6.88 11.03
C LEU A 46 -30.49 -6.41 10.26
N ASN A 47 -30.25 -5.12 10.18
CA ASN A 47 -29.09 -4.55 9.54
C ASN A 47 -27.80 -5.02 10.22
N LYS A 48 -26.91 -5.66 9.45
CA LYS A 48 -25.59 -5.98 9.96
C LYS A 48 -24.85 -4.68 10.31
N ARG A 49 -24.33 -4.60 11.52
CA ARG A 49 -23.45 -3.49 11.91
C ARG A 49 -22.27 -3.45 10.93
N ARG A 50 -22.16 -2.37 10.18
CA ARG A 50 -20.95 -2.12 9.40
C ARG A 50 -19.79 -2.02 10.38
N ARG A 51 -18.79 -2.88 10.24
CA ARG A 51 -17.52 -2.66 10.93
C ARG A 51 -16.98 -1.33 10.43
N GLY A 52 -17.09 -0.28 11.26
CA GLY A 52 -16.45 1.00 10.97
C GLY A 52 -14.97 0.75 10.73
N LYS A 53 -14.41 1.39 9.71
CA LYS A 53 -12.94 1.41 9.58
C LYS A 53 -12.40 1.95 10.90
N LYS A 54 -11.58 1.17 11.61
CA LYS A 54 -10.85 1.68 12.77
C LYS A 54 -10.09 2.91 12.28
N ARG A 55 -10.42 4.07 12.82
CA ARG A 55 -9.59 5.27 12.59
C ARG A 55 -8.21 4.93 13.15
N LEU A 56 -7.22 4.97 12.29
CA LEU A 56 -5.83 4.90 12.74
C LEU A 56 -5.61 6.08 13.70
N PRO A 57 -4.87 5.89 14.80
CA PRO A 57 -4.50 7.00 15.67
C PRO A 57 -3.82 8.09 14.81
N ASN A 58 -4.12 9.35 15.12
CA ASN A 58 -3.46 10.47 14.46
C ASN A 58 -1.94 10.27 14.60
N ARG A 59 -1.26 10.10 13.48
CA ARG A 59 0.20 10.13 13.48
C ARG A 59 0.59 11.56 13.83
N CYS A 60 1.24 11.75 14.97
CA CYS A 60 1.97 12.99 15.20
C CYS A 60 3.10 13.04 14.15
N PRO A 61 3.09 13.97 13.19
CA PRO A 61 4.17 14.09 12.23
C PRO A 61 5.43 14.48 13.01
N ILE A 62 6.39 13.56 13.06
CA ILE A 62 7.72 13.91 13.53
C ILE A 62 8.33 14.77 12.44
N GLN A 63 8.73 15.99 12.78
CA GLN A 63 9.39 16.88 11.85
C GLN A 63 10.70 16.22 11.40
N LEU A 64 10.81 15.97 10.10
CA LEU A 64 12.03 15.41 9.53
C LEU A 64 13.08 16.50 9.56
N VAL A 65 14.10 16.31 10.39
CA VAL A 65 15.30 17.16 10.35
C VAL A 65 16.03 16.80 9.06
N GLY A 66 16.24 17.80 8.20
CA GLY A 66 17.03 17.63 6.98
C GLY A 66 18.50 17.31 7.34
N PRO A 67 19.22 16.61 6.46
CA PRO A 67 20.66 16.42 6.63
C PRO A 67 21.39 17.77 6.56
N ASP A 68 22.52 17.86 7.21
CA ASP A 68 23.35 19.07 7.33
C ASP A 68 24.54 19.06 6.36
N THR A 69 24.82 17.94 5.71
CA THR A 69 25.93 17.78 4.74
C THR A 69 25.53 16.81 3.61
N ILE A 70 26.30 16.89 2.52
CA ILE A 70 26.22 15.99 1.35
C ILE A 70 26.50 14.55 1.79
N ASN A 71 25.88 13.57 1.12
CA ASN A 71 26.01 12.14 1.38
C ASN A 71 25.56 11.66 2.77
N ARG A 72 24.88 12.52 3.53
CA ARG A 72 24.35 12.10 4.83
C ARG A 72 23.11 11.26 4.72
N CYS A 73 22.21 11.61 3.80
CA CYS A 73 20.96 10.89 3.61
C CYS A 73 20.54 10.89 2.13
N TRP A 74 20.45 9.72 1.54
CA TRP A 74 19.85 9.58 0.21
C TRP A 74 18.41 9.11 0.31
N SER A 75 17.52 9.74 -0.45
CA SER A 75 16.13 9.32 -0.63
C SER A 75 16.00 8.51 -1.90
N ILE A 76 15.34 7.36 -1.79
CA ILE A 76 15.05 6.46 -2.91
C ILE A 76 13.55 6.35 -3.07
N ASP A 77 13.07 6.57 -4.30
CA ASP A 77 11.66 6.49 -4.65
C ASP A 77 11.44 5.76 -5.97
N PHE A 78 10.32 5.03 -6.05
CA PHE A 78 9.86 4.39 -7.26
C PHE A 78 8.65 5.10 -7.82
N MET A 79 8.74 5.49 -9.07
CA MET A 79 7.59 5.97 -9.82
C MET A 79 7.16 4.93 -10.86
N CYS A 80 5.89 4.89 -11.18
CA CYS A 80 5.33 4.04 -12.22
C CYS A 80 4.58 4.92 -13.20
N ASP A 81 4.83 4.72 -14.48
CA ASP A 81 4.12 5.41 -15.55
C ASP A 81 3.91 4.47 -16.74
N SER A 82 3.22 4.93 -17.77
CA SER A 82 2.93 4.17 -18.98
C SER A 82 3.25 4.97 -20.24
N LEU A 83 3.85 4.31 -21.20
CA LEU A 83 4.07 4.84 -22.53
C LEU A 83 2.73 5.03 -23.26
N PHE A 84 2.72 5.86 -24.30
CA PHE A 84 1.54 6.07 -25.15
C PHE A 84 0.96 4.76 -25.72
N CYS A 85 1.81 3.76 -25.97
CA CYS A 85 1.39 2.42 -26.40
C CYS A 85 0.80 1.55 -25.28
N GLY A 86 0.60 2.09 -24.07
CA GLY A 86 0.06 1.37 -22.91
C GLY A 86 1.06 0.49 -22.15
N ARG A 87 2.31 0.40 -22.58
CA ARG A 87 3.35 -0.37 -21.87
C ARG A 87 3.78 0.37 -20.61
N ARG A 88 3.65 -0.26 -19.47
CA ARG A 88 4.09 0.28 -18.19
C ARG A 88 5.60 0.22 -18.06
N PHE A 89 6.17 1.23 -17.41
CA PHE A 89 7.57 1.28 -17.00
C PHE A 89 7.65 1.82 -15.57
N ARG A 90 8.81 1.64 -14.97
CA ARG A 90 9.12 2.14 -13.61
C ARG A 90 10.40 2.95 -13.66
N THR A 91 10.47 3.97 -12.83
CA THR A 91 11.69 4.72 -12.59
C THR A 91 12.14 4.54 -11.15
N LEU A 92 13.43 4.37 -10.95
CA LEU A 92 14.10 4.44 -9.67
C LEU A 92 14.82 5.77 -9.61
N ASN A 93 14.45 6.61 -8.66
CA ASN A 93 15.09 7.91 -8.44
C ASN A 93 15.89 7.86 -7.15
N ILE A 94 17.15 8.28 -7.20
CA ILE A 94 18.03 8.41 -6.03
C ILE A 94 18.44 9.87 -5.94
N VAL A 95 18.14 10.50 -4.80
CA VAL A 95 18.35 11.93 -4.58
C VAL A 95 19.09 12.11 -3.25
N ASP A 96 20.09 13.01 -3.23
CA ASP A 96 20.66 13.49 -1.97
C ASP A 96 19.68 14.46 -1.31
N ASP A 97 19.36 14.23 -0.05
CA ASP A 97 18.39 15.05 0.69
C ASP A 97 18.93 16.44 1.07
N PHE A 98 20.25 16.63 1.07
CA PHE A 98 20.88 17.90 1.46
C PHE A 98 20.74 18.97 0.36
N ASP A 99 21.27 18.71 -0.81
CA ASP A 99 21.27 19.65 -1.94
C ASP A 99 20.20 19.34 -2.99
N ARG A 100 19.50 18.20 -2.82
CA ARG A 100 18.48 17.69 -3.73
C ARG A 100 19.01 17.32 -5.12
N GLU A 101 20.29 17.01 -5.21
CA GLU A 101 20.88 16.49 -6.43
C GLU A 101 20.31 15.12 -6.78
N ALA A 102 19.94 14.94 -8.05
CA ALA A 102 19.52 13.64 -8.57
C ALA A 102 20.76 12.79 -8.89
N LEU A 103 21.14 11.91 -7.97
CA LEU A 103 22.34 11.06 -8.11
C LEU A 103 22.17 9.99 -9.17
N ALA A 104 20.97 9.46 -9.34
CA ALA A 104 20.64 8.53 -10.43
C ALA A 104 19.15 8.51 -10.73
N ILE A 105 18.82 8.34 -11.99
CA ILE A 105 17.48 8.02 -12.50
C ILE A 105 17.62 6.80 -13.40
N GLU A 106 17.07 5.66 -12.96
CA GLU A 106 17.10 4.43 -13.74
C GLU A 106 15.69 4.08 -14.21
N ILE A 107 15.54 3.78 -15.50
CA ILE A 107 14.23 3.50 -16.11
C ILE A 107 14.20 2.07 -16.63
N ASP A 108 13.20 1.28 -16.25
CA ASP A 108 13.00 -0.06 -16.77
C ASP A 108 11.54 -0.50 -16.67
N VAL A 109 11.19 -1.55 -17.38
CA VAL A 109 9.90 -2.25 -17.28
C VAL A 109 9.76 -2.98 -15.96
N GLY A 110 10.87 -3.51 -15.41
CA GLY A 110 10.93 -4.21 -14.13
C GLY A 110 12.20 -3.90 -13.36
N LEU A 111 12.08 -3.24 -12.20
CA LEU A 111 13.19 -2.92 -11.32
C LEU A 111 13.24 -3.94 -10.17
N SER A 112 14.00 -5.02 -10.39
CA SER A 112 14.25 -6.02 -9.35
C SER A 112 15.26 -5.51 -8.31
N ALA A 113 15.24 -6.07 -7.08
CA ALA A 113 16.17 -5.70 -6.01
C ALA A 113 17.65 -5.82 -6.44
N ARG A 114 17.99 -6.83 -7.26
CA ARG A 114 19.35 -6.97 -7.83
C ARG A 114 19.72 -5.81 -8.76
N ARG A 115 18.74 -5.25 -9.49
CA ARG A 115 18.99 -4.11 -10.35
C ARG A 115 19.14 -2.85 -9.55
N VAL A 116 18.31 -2.65 -8.53
CA VAL A 116 18.44 -1.55 -7.57
C VAL A 116 19.83 -1.57 -6.91
N LYS A 117 20.27 -2.74 -6.43
CA LYS A 117 21.62 -2.89 -5.86
C LYS A 117 22.71 -2.45 -6.85
N ARG A 118 22.66 -2.88 -8.11
CA ARG A 118 23.64 -2.46 -9.13
C ARG A 118 23.65 -0.95 -9.38
N VAL A 119 22.49 -0.30 -9.34
CA VAL A 119 22.41 1.16 -9.47
C VAL A 119 23.05 1.83 -8.26
N LEU A 120 22.73 1.35 -7.06
CA LEU A 120 23.34 1.86 -5.82
C LEU A 120 24.87 1.69 -5.83
N ASP A 121 25.38 0.51 -6.18
CA ASP A 121 26.82 0.26 -6.29
C ASP A 121 27.50 1.23 -7.28
N ARG A 122 26.84 1.52 -8.40
CA ARG A 122 27.33 2.50 -9.39
C ARG A 122 27.36 3.93 -8.81
N VAL A 123 26.28 4.34 -8.11
CA VAL A 123 26.22 5.69 -7.49
C VAL A 123 27.29 5.83 -6.41
N VAL A 124 27.47 4.82 -5.59
CA VAL A 124 28.51 4.80 -4.54
C VAL A 124 29.91 4.94 -5.12
N THR A 125 30.19 4.40 -6.29
CA THR A 125 31.50 4.54 -6.95
C THR A 125 31.84 6.01 -7.27
N TRP A 126 30.82 6.87 -7.52
CA TRP A 126 31.01 8.27 -7.88
C TRP A 126 30.88 9.22 -6.69
N HIS A 127 29.97 8.93 -5.76
CA HIS A 127 29.60 9.85 -4.68
C HIS A 127 30.04 9.37 -3.28
N GLY A 128 30.56 8.15 -3.17
CA GLY A 128 30.82 7.51 -1.88
C GLY A 128 29.58 6.93 -1.23
N TYR A 129 29.72 6.37 -0.04
CA TYR A 129 28.62 5.74 0.69
C TYR A 129 27.80 6.80 1.47
N PRO A 130 26.45 6.69 1.45
CA PRO A 130 25.62 7.55 2.29
C PRO A 130 25.57 6.99 3.72
N SER A 131 25.53 7.85 4.72
CA SER A 131 25.36 7.41 6.11
C SER A 131 23.95 6.85 6.37
N LYS A 132 22.95 7.24 5.57
CA LYS A 132 21.55 6.81 5.72
C LYS A 132 20.84 6.71 4.39
N LEU A 133 20.02 5.65 4.24
CA LEU A 133 19.06 5.55 3.16
C LEU A 133 17.65 5.76 3.69
N ARG A 134 16.89 6.60 3.01
CA ARG A 134 15.46 6.78 3.21
C ARG A 134 14.72 6.17 2.02
N MET A 135 13.80 5.29 2.31
CA MET A 135 12.94 4.67 1.30
C MET A 135 11.55 4.50 1.88
N ASP A 136 10.54 4.37 1.03
CA ASP A 136 9.20 4.01 1.46
C ASP A 136 9.15 2.52 1.85
N ASN A 137 8.02 2.12 2.49
CA ASN A 137 7.80 0.71 2.85
C ASN A 137 7.22 -0.10 1.67
N GLY A 138 7.64 0.18 0.46
CA GLY A 138 7.23 -0.58 -0.72
C GLY A 138 7.70 -2.04 -0.64
N PRO A 139 6.93 -2.99 -1.18
CA PRO A 139 7.31 -4.41 -1.17
C PRO A 139 8.62 -4.68 -1.91
N GLU A 140 9.03 -3.79 -2.79
CA GLU A 140 10.28 -3.84 -3.54
C GLU A 140 11.52 -3.70 -2.66
N PHE A 141 11.40 -2.96 -1.56
CA PHE A 141 12.48 -2.71 -0.62
C PHE A 141 12.56 -3.78 0.50
N ILE A 142 11.51 -4.58 0.66
CA ILE A 142 11.49 -5.70 1.62
C ILE A 142 12.22 -6.90 0.99
N SER A 143 13.50 -6.76 0.68
CA SER A 143 14.32 -7.83 0.17
C SER A 143 15.59 -7.97 1.00
N THR A 144 16.01 -9.20 1.26
CA THR A 144 17.30 -9.51 1.92
C THR A 144 18.46 -8.82 1.22
N THR A 145 18.44 -8.77 -0.11
CA THR A 145 19.50 -8.14 -0.94
C THR A 145 19.75 -6.67 -0.61
N LEU A 146 18.72 -5.90 -0.31
CA LEU A 146 18.87 -4.48 0.03
C LEU A 146 19.19 -4.30 1.53
N ALA A 147 18.68 -5.19 2.37
CA ALA A 147 19.05 -5.21 3.78
C ALA A 147 20.54 -5.53 3.94
N ASP A 148 21.03 -6.56 3.23
CA ASP A 148 22.44 -6.93 3.21
C ASP A 148 23.32 -5.77 2.71
N TRP A 149 22.88 -5.09 1.64
CA TRP A 149 23.59 -3.92 1.12
C TRP A 149 23.66 -2.78 2.15
N ALA A 150 22.57 -2.52 2.85
CA ALA A 150 22.54 -1.50 3.91
C ALA A 150 23.41 -1.84 5.11
N GLU A 151 23.63 -3.13 5.40
CA GLU A 151 24.59 -3.57 6.42
C GLU A 151 26.04 -3.39 5.97
N ASP A 152 26.34 -3.63 4.69
CA ASP A 152 27.64 -3.41 4.11
C ASP A 152 28.03 -1.91 4.16
N VAL A 153 27.08 -1.01 3.91
CA VAL A 153 27.25 0.45 4.07
C VAL A 153 27.66 0.78 5.51
N LYS A 154 26.94 0.28 6.50
CA LYS A 154 27.24 0.52 7.92
C LYS A 154 28.62 -0.01 8.36
N ARG A 155 29.13 -1.03 7.70
CA ARG A 155 30.49 -1.57 7.96
C ARG A 155 31.56 -0.68 7.33
N SER A 156 31.29 -0.13 6.16
CA SER A 156 32.24 0.77 5.47
C SER A 156 32.47 2.07 6.22
N ASP A 157 31.41 2.66 6.79
CA ASP A 157 31.52 3.88 7.61
C ASP A 157 32.42 3.67 8.85
N ARG A 158 32.33 2.49 9.49
CA ARG A 158 33.13 2.18 10.68
C ARG A 158 34.62 1.97 10.42
N ASN A 159 35.00 1.75 9.18
CA ASN A 159 36.41 1.56 8.79
C ASN A 159 37.08 2.84 8.31
N ASN A 160 36.32 3.94 8.18
CA ASN A 160 36.81 5.26 7.75
C ASN A 160 36.91 6.30 8.89
N GLU A 161 36.58 5.90 10.12
CA GLU A 161 36.88 6.65 11.36
C GLU A 161 38.19 6.14 12.00
#